data_0449f7e6c79b948cd9f5c23b70824781
#
_entry.id   0449f7e6c79b948cd9f5c23b70824781
#
_cell.length_a   1.000
_cell.length_b   1.000
_cell.length_c   1.000
_cell.angle_alpha   90.00
_cell.angle_beta   90.00
_cell.angle_gamma   90.00
#
_symmetry.space_group_name_H-M   'P 1'
#
loop_
_entity.id
_entity.type
_entity.pdbx_description
1 polymer ?
#
loop_
_entity_poly.entity_id
_entity_poly.type
_entity_poly.pdbx_seq_one_letter_code
_entity_poly.pdbx_strand_id
1 'polypeptide(L)'
;DHQESADYSKYLEKHFGSPDEFTNEQTVWHNIDGFKRVVCRDEYILHGSPAPHYDFVYCYVDLEVPEDMSDELAKCSGSILIDHLKNEVGARCGSLTANATTLNFVMDVVAGRTEAVKDEYEKRILGMKAMFDNGEKYELDWWPDESGDADPGNEYYKEGYITLEGTRCWKGY
;
A
#
# COMPACT_ATOMS: atom_id res chain seq x y z
N ASP A 1 -12.42 12.26 -16.92
CA ASP A 1 -12.69 11.66 -15.61
C ASP A 1 -12.55 10.14 -15.73
N HIS A 2 -11.61 9.60 -15.00
CA HIS A 2 -11.41 8.16 -14.95
C HIS A 2 -12.39 7.54 -13.95
N GLN A 3 -13.32 6.73 -14.44
CA GLN A 3 -14.45 6.23 -13.65
C GLN A 3 -13.98 5.42 -12.43
N GLU A 4 -12.98 4.57 -12.59
CA GLU A 4 -12.48 3.73 -11.50
C GLU A 4 -11.87 4.55 -10.37
N SER A 5 -11.04 5.55 -10.69
CA SER A 5 -10.45 6.42 -9.67
C SER A 5 -11.51 7.26 -8.97
N ALA A 6 -12.51 7.77 -9.71
CA ALA A 6 -13.62 8.52 -9.15
C ALA A 6 -14.48 7.68 -8.19
N ASP A 7 -14.76 6.43 -8.56
CA ASP A 7 -15.54 5.53 -7.71
C ASP A 7 -14.74 5.09 -6.48
N TYR A 8 -13.44 4.87 -6.63
CA TYR A 8 -12.57 4.55 -5.51
C TYR A 8 -12.39 5.74 -4.56
N SER A 9 -12.31 6.97 -5.09
CA SER A 9 -12.28 8.18 -4.27
C SER A 9 -13.54 8.31 -3.40
N LYS A 10 -14.72 8.05 -3.95
CA LYS A 10 -15.97 8.01 -3.18
C LYS A 10 -15.98 6.89 -2.13
N TYR A 11 -15.41 5.74 -2.48
CA TYR A 11 -15.24 4.65 -1.53
C TYR A 11 -14.35 5.06 -0.36
N LEU A 12 -13.21 5.71 -0.63
CA LEU A 12 -12.31 6.23 0.40
C LEU A 12 -13.00 7.30 1.27
N GLU A 13 -13.76 8.20 0.67
CA GLU A 13 -14.54 9.20 1.41
C GLU A 13 -15.56 8.55 2.36
N LYS A 14 -16.21 7.48 1.92
CA LYS A 14 -17.12 6.72 2.78
C LYS A 14 -16.39 6.01 3.93
N HIS A 15 -15.16 5.61 3.69
CA HIS A 15 -14.34 4.85 4.66
C HIS A 15 -13.63 5.79 5.66
N PHE A 16 -13.04 6.86 5.16
CA PHE A 16 -12.21 7.79 5.94
C PHE A 16 -12.95 9.06 6.40
N GLY A 17 -14.11 9.34 5.82
CA GLY A 17 -14.76 10.63 5.96
C GLY A 17 -14.29 11.63 4.89
N SER A 18 -14.70 12.89 5.07
CA SER A 18 -14.37 13.95 4.11
C SER A 18 -12.86 14.11 3.94
N PRO A 19 -12.39 14.29 2.71
CA PRO A 19 -10.98 14.51 2.46
C PRO A 19 -10.50 15.86 3.02
N ASP A 20 -9.21 15.94 3.34
CA ASP A 20 -8.56 17.17 3.77
C ASP A 20 -8.33 18.12 2.60
N GLU A 21 -8.05 17.56 1.42
CA GLU A 21 -7.85 18.33 0.19
C GLU A 21 -8.61 17.68 -0.97
N PHE A 22 -9.23 18.53 -1.77
CA PHE A 22 -9.93 18.10 -2.98
C PHE A 22 -9.66 19.07 -4.12
N THR A 23 -9.25 18.50 -5.27
CA THR A 23 -9.10 19.20 -6.55
C THR A 23 -9.74 18.39 -7.67
N ASN A 24 -9.74 18.94 -8.88
CA ASN A 24 -10.19 18.18 -10.07
C ASN A 24 -9.23 17.03 -10.43
N GLU A 25 -8.01 17.03 -9.90
CA GLU A 25 -6.99 16.04 -10.24
C GLU A 25 -6.75 15.02 -9.14
N GLN A 26 -7.08 15.35 -7.89
CA GLN A 26 -6.82 14.45 -6.76
C GLN A 26 -7.67 14.74 -5.52
N THR A 27 -7.81 13.70 -4.71
CA THR A 27 -8.39 13.74 -3.37
C THR A 27 -7.36 13.26 -2.37
N VAL A 28 -7.19 13.97 -1.23
CA VAL A 28 -6.11 13.70 -0.26
C VAL A 28 -6.66 13.60 1.15
N TRP A 29 -6.19 12.59 1.89
CA TRP A 29 -6.37 12.43 3.33
C TRP A 29 -5.00 12.42 4.00
N HIS A 30 -4.84 13.17 5.09
CA HIS A 30 -3.62 13.22 5.88
C HIS A 30 -3.76 12.49 7.21
N ASN A 31 -2.70 11.84 7.65
CA ASN A 31 -2.61 11.16 8.97
C ASN A 31 -3.81 10.24 9.25
N ILE A 32 -4.12 9.40 8.30
CA ILE A 32 -5.29 8.52 8.33
C ILE A 32 -4.87 7.05 8.33
N ASP A 33 -5.44 6.27 9.26
CA ASP A 33 -5.23 4.82 9.38
C ASP A 33 -3.75 4.40 9.33
N GLY A 34 -2.89 5.21 9.98
CA GLY A 34 -1.47 4.99 10.04
C GLY A 34 -0.70 5.45 8.80
N PHE A 35 -1.35 5.78 7.69
CA PHE A 35 -0.68 6.45 6.59
C PHE A 35 -0.45 7.92 6.91
N LYS A 36 0.71 8.43 6.56
CA LYS A 36 0.98 9.86 6.58
C LYS A 36 0.07 10.60 5.60
N ARG A 37 -0.21 9.95 4.45
CA ARG A 37 -1.04 10.51 3.40
C ARG A 37 -1.57 9.42 2.50
N VAL A 38 -2.85 9.52 2.15
CA VAL A 38 -3.49 8.75 1.09
C VAL A 38 -3.95 9.72 0.01
N VAL A 39 -3.60 9.44 -1.23
CA VAL A 39 -3.96 10.27 -2.40
C VAL A 39 -4.63 9.38 -3.44
N CYS A 40 -5.82 9.76 -3.87
CA CYS A 40 -6.46 9.17 -5.03
C CYS A 40 -6.41 10.19 -6.17
N ARG A 41 -5.79 9.82 -7.29
CA ARG A 41 -5.58 10.72 -8.44
C ARG A 41 -6.47 10.35 -9.62
N ASP A 42 -6.89 11.35 -10.38
CA ASP A 42 -7.58 11.18 -11.66
C ASP A 42 -6.58 10.85 -12.77
N GLU A 43 -5.93 9.69 -12.64
CA GLU A 43 -4.96 9.18 -13.60
C GLU A 43 -5.03 7.66 -13.70
N TYR A 44 -4.55 7.11 -14.82
CA TYR A 44 -4.43 5.67 -15.02
C TYR A 44 -3.02 5.32 -15.45
N ILE A 45 -2.28 4.66 -14.58
CA ILE A 45 -0.97 4.12 -14.91
C ILE A 45 -1.13 2.61 -15.03
N LEU A 46 -0.98 2.09 -16.25
CA LEU A 46 -1.09 0.66 -16.49
C LEU A 46 0.07 -0.07 -15.83
N HIS A 47 -0.25 -1.02 -14.95
CA HIS A 47 0.69 -1.89 -14.28
C HIS A 47 0.37 -3.36 -14.57
N GLY A 48 1.39 -4.12 -15.00
CA GLY A 48 1.20 -5.49 -15.50
C GLY A 48 1.26 -6.59 -14.44
N SER A 49 1.76 -6.32 -13.25
CA SER A 49 2.00 -7.32 -12.20
C SER A 49 1.16 -7.04 -10.96
N PRO A 50 0.58 -8.06 -10.31
CA PRO A 50 0.54 -9.50 -10.63
C PRO A 50 -0.41 -9.86 -11.77
N ALA A 51 -1.30 -8.97 -12.14
CA ALA A 51 -2.20 -9.01 -13.28
C ALA A 51 -2.42 -7.58 -13.77
N PRO A 52 -2.75 -7.36 -15.05
CA PRO A 52 -2.98 -6.01 -15.57
C PRO A 52 -4.05 -5.25 -14.80
N HIS A 53 -3.69 -4.09 -14.29
CA HIS A 53 -4.56 -3.18 -13.54
C HIS A 53 -4.05 -1.73 -13.69
N TYR A 54 -4.85 -0.78 -13.20
CA TYR A 54 -4.47 0.61 -13.18
C TYR A 54 -4.09 1.06 -11.78
N ASP A 55 -2.98 1.80 -11.69
CA ASP A 55 -2.52 2.47 -10.48
C ASP A 55 -3.05 3.90 -10.45
N PHE A 56 -3.73 4.29 -9.39
CA PHE A 56 -4.26 5.64 -9.16
C PHE A 56 -4.36 6.01 -7.67
N VAL A 57 -4.08 5.07 -6.78
CA VAL A 57 -4.03 5.30 -5.33
C VAL A 57 -2.59 5.30 -4.86
N TYR A 58 -2.24 6.30 -4.08
CA TYR A 58 -0.92 6.48 -3.47
C TYR A 58 -1.06 6.49 -1.95
N CYS A 59 -0.28 5.69 -1.26
CA CYS A 59 -0.19 5.68 0.19
C CYS A 59 1.25 5.94 0.61
N TYR A 60 1.45 6.82 1.59
CA TYR A 60 2.77 7.23 2.05
C TYR A 60 2.93 7.01 3.55
N VAL A 61 4.14 6.65 3.96
CA VAL A 61 4.55 6.51 5.35
C VAL A 61 5.89 7.21 5.57
N ASP A 62 6.14 7.66 6.80
CA ASP A 62 7.48 8.11 7.20
C ASP A 62 8.37 6.88 7.43
N LEU A 63 9.40 6.74 6.62
CA LEU A 63 10.38 5.66 6.72
C LEU A 63 11.68 6.11 6.08
N GLU A 64 12.77 6.04 6.83
CA GLU A 64 14.11 6.23 6.32
C GLU A 64 14.59 4.92 5.68
N VAL A 65 14.81 4.96 4.37
CA VAL A 65 15.37 3.83 3.61
C VAL A 65 16.87 4.10 3.39
N PRO A 66 17.77 3.19 3.81
CA PRO A 66 19.19 3.31 3.49
C PRO A 66 19.42 3.37 1.97
N GLU A 67 20.36 4.22 1.55
CA GLU A 67 20.62 4.44 0.12
C GLU A 67 21.00 3.14 -0.63
N ASP A 68 21.75 2.26 0.02
CA ASP A 68 22.16 0.97 -0.52
C ASP A 68 21.02 -0.04 -0.71
N MET A 69 19.86 0.18 -0.08
CA MET A 69 18.66 -0.66 -0.25
C MET A 69 17.74 -0.17 -1.38
N SER A 70 17.89 1.07 -1.83
CA SER A 70 16.96 1.70 -2.77
C SER A 70 16.92 1.00 -4.12
N ASP A 71 18.08 0.65 -4.66
CA ASP A 71 18.19 -0.03 -5.95
C ASP A 71 17.56 -1.42 -5.92
N GLU A 72 17.76 -2.14 -4.82
CA GLU A 72 17.19 -3.49 -4.64
C GLU A 72 15.66 -3.43 -4.48
N LEU A 73 15.15 -2.47 -3.73
CA LEU A 73 13.71 -2.25 -3.61
C LEU A 73 13.09 -1.81 -4.95
N ALA A 74 13.75 -0.93 -5.70
CA ALA A 74 13.27 -0.51 -7.01
C ALA A 74 13.17 -1.66 -8.02
N LYS A 75 14.05 -2.66 -7.91
CA LYS A 75 14.00 -3.88 -8.74
C LYS A 75 12.83 -4.79 -8.38
N CYS A 76 12.31 -4.70 -7.15
CA CYS A 76 11.17 -5.50 -6.72
C CYS A 76 9.87 -5.04 -7.37
N SER A 77 9.63 -3.75 -7.41
CA SER A 77 8.42 -3.16 -8.00
C SER A 77 8.59 -1.68 -8.32
N GLY A 78 8.10 -1.27 -9.48
CA GLY A 78 7.95 0.15 -9.86
C GLY A 78 6.86 0.88 -9.08
N SER A 79 6.09 0.18 -8.26
CA SER A 79 5.10 0.77 -7.36
C SER A 79 5.71 1.35 -6.09
N ILE A 80 6.97 1.04 -5.78
CA ILE A 80 7.70 1.55 -4.60
C ILE A 80 8.29 2.92 -4.93
N LEU A 81 7.95 3.93 -4.12
CA LEU A 81 8.35 5.32 -4.29
C LEU A 81 9.18 5.75 -3.07
N ILE A 82 10.47 5.99 -3.26
CA ILE A 82 11.38 6.36 -2.17
C ILE A 82 11.79 7.83 -2.32
N ASP A 83 11.56 8.62 -1.28
CA ASP A 83 11.99 10.00 -1.18
C ASP A 83 12.95 10.17 -0.01
N HIS A 84 14.25 10.12 -0.31
CA HIS A 84 15.31 10.24 0.71
C HIS A 84 15.37 11.61 1.39
N LEU A 85 14.95 12.68 0.71
CA LEU A 85 14.97 14.02 1.31
C LEU A 85 13.89 14.21 2.35
N LYS A 86 12.77 13.51 2.19
CA LYS A 86 11.65 13.56 3.13
C LYS A 86 11.66 12.42 4.14
N ASN A 87 12.54 11.44 3.99
CA ASN A 87 12.45 10.16 4.71
C ASN A 87 11.03 9.57 4.60
N GLU A 88 10.54 9.47 3.38
CA GLU A 88 9.19 9.04 3.07
C GLU A 88 9.21 7.92 2.04
N VAL A 89 8.39 6.92 2.25
CA VAL A 89 8.14 5.85 1.28
C VAL A 89 6.68 5.87 0.88
N GLY A 90 6.44 5.76 -0.40
CA GLY A 90 5.11 5.59 -0.97
C GLY A 90 4.96 4.25 -1.65
N ALA A 91 3.72 3.81 -1.77
CA ALA A 91 3.30 2.74 -2.67
C ALA A 91 2.17 3.25 -3.56
N ARG A 92 2.20 2.83 -4.82
CA ARG A 92 1.19 3.17 -5.82
C ARG A 92 0.55 1.91 -6.36
N CYS A 93 -0.77 1.83 -6.31
CA CYS A 93 -1.52 0.71 -6.85
C CYS A 93 -2.99 1.07 -7.10
N GLY A 94 -3.84 0.09 -7.40
CA GLY A 94 -5.29 0.25 -7.56
C GLY A 94 -6.08 0.19 -6.25
N SER A 95 -5.46 -0.08 -5.10
CA SER A 95 -6.16 -0.21 -3.82
C SER A 95 -5.29 0.07 -2.60
N LEU A 96 -5.93 0.42 -1.48
CA LEU A 96 -5.26 0.56 -0.18
C LEU A 96 -4.54 -0.72 0.23
N THR A 97 -5.19 -1.87 0.05
CA THR A 97 -4.68 -3.18 0.46
C THR A 97 -3.38 -3.51 -0.27
N ALA A 98 -3.32 -3.30 -1.57
CA ALA A 98 -2.12 -3.54 -2.35
C ALA A 98 -0.99 -2.60 -1.92
N ASN A 99 -1.30 -1.33 -1.68
CA ASN A 99 -0.32 -0.35 -1.19
C ASN A 99 0.23 -0.72 0.18
N ALA A 100 -0.64 -1.13 1.11
CA ALA A 100 -0.20 -1.54 2.44
C ALA A 100 0.65 -2.81 2.39
N THR A 101 0.30 -3.79 1.55
CA THR A 101 1.12 -4.98 1.32
C THR A 101 2.52 -4.61 0.83
N THR A 102 2.61 -3.67 -0.11
CA THR A 102 3.88 -3.15 -0.62
C THR A 102 4.66 -2.42 0.46
N LEU A 103 4.02 -1.55 1.23
CA LEU A 103 4.67 -0.81 2.32
C LEU A 103 5.15 -1.74 3.43
N ASN A 104 4.37 -2.75 3.82
CA ASN A 104 4.80 -3.78 4.77
C ASN A 104 6.06 -4.51 4.29
N PHE A 105 6.11 -4.85 3.00
CA PHE A 105 7.30 -5.46 2.43
C PHE A 105 8.52 -4.55 2.56
N VAL A 106 8.40 -3.26 2.22
CA VAL A 106 9.51 -2.30 2.35
C VAL A 106 9.97 -2.15 3.79
N MET A 107 9.04 -2.06 4.74
CA MET A 107 9.35 -1.99 6.16
C MET A 107 10.09 -3.23 6.65
N ASP A 108 9.66 -4.42 6.22
CA ASP A 108 10.32 -5.66 6.58
C ASP A 108 11.74 -5.76 6.01
N VAL A 109 11.95 -5.26 4.80
CA VAL A 109 13.29 -5.19 4.20
C VAL A 109 14.19 -4.24 5.00
N VAL A 110 13.72 -3.04 5.28
CA VAL A 110 14.48 -2.03 6.05
C VAL A 110 14.81 -2.53 7.46
N ALA A 111 13.89 -3.25 8.09
CA ALA A 111 14.08 -3.85 9.40
C ALA A 111 14.93 -5.16 9.37
N GLY A 112 15.33 -5.63 8.20
CA GLY A 112 16.12 -6.86 8.06
C GLY A 112 15.32 -8.15 8.28
N ARG A 113 13.98 -8.10 8.23
CA ARG A 113 13.11 -9.28 8.41
C ARG A 113 12.92 -10.08 7.13
N THR A 114 13.14 -9.48 5.98
CA THR A 114 13.12 -10.15 4.68
C THR A 114 14.14 -9.53 3.74
N GLU A 115 14.45 -10.22 2.65
CA GLU A 115 15.37 -9.72 1.64
C GLU A 115 14.63 -8.90 0.56
N ALA A 116 15.30 -7.89 0.00
CA ALA A 116 14.81 -7.09 -1.11
C ALA A 116 14.91 -7.87 -2.43
N VAL A 117 14.16 -8.95 -2.56
CA VAL A 117 14.13 -9.77 -3.77
C VAL A 117 12.71 -9.81 -4.35
N LYS A 118 12.66 -9.77 -5.68
CA LYS A 118 11.38 -9.72 -6.42
C LYS A 118 10.45 -10.88 -6.07
N ASP A 119 10.98 -12.08 -5.92
CA ASP A 119 10.19 -13.28 -5.63
C ASP A 119 9.46 -13.17 -4.28
N GLU A 120 10.08 -12.59 -3.26
CA GLU A 120 9.45 -12.36 -1.96
C GLU A 120 8.34 -11.30 -2.05
N TYR A 121 8.58 -10.24 -2.81
CA TYR A 121 7.55 -9.23 -3.06
C TYR A 121 6.35 -9.83 -3.81
N GLU A 122 6.60 -10.54 -4.92
CA GLU A 122 5.53 -11.15 -5.72
C GLU A 122 4.73 -12.19 -4.93
N LYS A 123 5.39 -12.98 -4.09
CA LYS A 123 4.73 -13.94 -3.20
C LYS A 123 3.72 -13.26 -2.27
N ARG A 124 4.06 -12.10 -1.70
CA ARG A 124 3.14 -11.34 -0.85
C ARG A 124 1.95 -10.80 -1.63
N ILE A 125 2.20 -10.21 -2.80
CA ILE A 125 1.15 -9.66 -3.66
C ILE A 125 0.21 -10.76 -4.17
N LEU A 126 0.74 -11.90 -4.58
CA LEU A 126 -0.06 -13.05 -5.02
C LEU A 126 -0.85 -13.67 -3.85
N GLY A 127 -0.26 -13.71 -2.66
CA GLY A 127 -0.95 -14.13 -1.44
C GLY A 127 -2.14 -13.24 -1.11
N MET A 128 -1.95 -11.93 -1.17
CA MET A 128 -3.03 -10.95 -1.02
C MET A 128 -4.13 -11.18 -2.06
N LYS A 129 -3.77 -11.31 -3.34
CA LYS A 129 -4.73 -11.55 -4.42
C LYS A 129 -5.53 -12.84 -4.19
N ALA A 130 -4.87 -13.92 -3.80
CA ALA A 130 -5.53 -15.20 -3.53
C ALA A 130 -6.55 -15.10 -2.38
N MET A 131 -6.24 -14.36 -1.32
CA MET A 131 -7.19 -14.10 -0.23
C MET A 131 -8.44 -13.37 -0.73
N PHE A 132 -8.28 -12.38 -1.57
CA PHE A 132 -9.40 -11.68 -2.17
C PHE A 132 -10.26 -12.56 -3.09
N ASP A 133 -9.62 -13.34 -3.95
CA ASP A 133 -10.32 -14.24 -4.88
C ASP A 133 -11.16 -15.29 -4.11
N ASN A 134 -10.72 -15.68 -2.92
CA ASN A 134 -11.44 -16.59 -2.02
C ASN A 134 -12.49 -15.88 -1.15
N GLY A 135 -12.62 -14.56 -1.23
CA GLY A 135 -13.50 -13.77 -0.37
C GLY A 135 -13.03 -13.68 1.08
N GLU A 136 -11.77 -14.01 1.33
CA GLU A 136 -11.14 -13.87 2.62
C GLU A 136 -10.82 -12.41 2.93
N LYS A 137 -10.84 -12.06 4.21
CA LYS A 137 -10.40 -10.75 4.65
C LYS A 137 -8.87 -10.72 4.65
N TYR A 138 -8.30 -9.69 4.05
CA TYR A 138 -6.87 -9.43 4.18
C TYR A 138 -6.67 -8.39 5.27
N GLU A 139 -6.01 -8.80 6.34
CA GLU A 139 -5.65 -7.91 7.42
C GLU A 139 -4.20 -7.47 7.23
N LEU A 140 -4.00 -6.16 7.29
CA LEU A 140 -2.73 -5.55 6.96
C LEU A 140 -1.99 -5.22 8.24
N ASP A 141 -0.88 -5.91 8.42
CA ASP A 141 0.14 -5.54 9.39
C ASP A 141 1.14 -4.60 8.73
N TRP A 142 0.89 -3.31 8.83
CA TRP A 142 1.75 -2.35 8.18
C TRP A 142 2.53 -1.45 9.15
N TRP A 143 2.32 -1.59 10.45
CA TRP A 143 3.01 -0.82 11.46
C TRP A 143 4.33 -1.49 11.85
N PRO A 144 5.48 -0.78 11.77
CA PRO A 144 6.72 -1.31 12.33
C PRO A 144 6.52 -1.50 13.83
N ASP A 145 6.71 -2.71 14.32
CA ASP A 145 6.82 -2.93 15.74
C ASP A 145 8.08 -2.22 16.23
N GLU A 146 7.92 -1.22 17.08
CA GLU A 146 9.04 -0.50 17.69
C GLU A 146 9.96 -1.44 18.48
N SER A 147 9.48 -2.61 18.87
CA SER A 147 10.26 -3.62 19.60
C SER A 147 11.17 -4.47 18.70
N GLY A 148 10.98 -4.47 17.40
CA GLY A 148 11.71 -5.32 16.48
C GLY A 148 11.38 -6.81 16.56
N ASP A 149 10.39 -7.21 17.34
CA ASP A 149 9.98 -8.60 17.60
C ASP A 149 8.87 -9.09 16.66
N ALA A 150 8.55 -8.35 15.59
CA ALA A 150 7.53 -8.75 14.65
C ALA A 150 8.00 -9.94 13.81
N ASP A 151 7.47 -11.11 14.10
CA ASP A 151 7.67 -12.30 13.26
C ASP A 151 6.71 -12.24 12.05
N PRO A 152 7.23 -12.17 10.81
CA PRO A 152 6.40 -12.11 9.62
C PRO A 152 5.68 -13.45 9.40
N GLY A 153 4.57 -13.66 10.00
CA GLY A 153 3.77 -14.87 9.90
C GLY A 153 2.98 -15.20 11.14
N ASN A 154 3.17 -14.46 12.20
CA ASN A 154 2.38 -14.60 13.41
C ASN A 154 1.34 -13.48 13.50
N GLU A 155 0.08 -13.86 13.56
CA GLU A 155 -1.09 -13.25 14.16
C GLU A 155 -0.94 -11.77 14.63
N TYR A 156 -0.68 -10.86 13.68
CA TYR A 156 -0.51 -9.46 14.01
C TYR A 156 -1.82 -8.69 13.84
N TYR A 157 -2.67 -8.86 14.83
CA TYR A 157 -3.78 -7.96 15.08
C TYR A 157 -3.44 -7.07 16.25
N LYS A 158 -2.54 -6.12 16.07
CA LYS A 158 -2.33 -5.08 17.06
C LYS A 158 -3.20 -3.87 16.72
N GLU A 159 -3.62 -3.16 17.76
CA GLU A 159 -4.27 -1.85 17.65
C GLU A 159 -3.46 -0.96 16.69
N GLY A 160 -4.07 -0.49 15.61
CA GLY A 160 -3.42 0.33 14.60
C GLY A 160 -3.37 -0.28 13.20
N TYR A 161 -3.83 -1.52 13.01
CA TYR A 161 -3.93 -2.12 11.68
C TYR A 161 -5.12 -1.61 10.91
N ILE A 162 -4.94 -1.44 9.60
CA ILE A 162 -6.06 -1.19 8.70
C ILE A 162 -6.79 -2.49 8.50
N THR A 163 -7.92 -2.65 9.18
CA THR A 163 -8.88 -3.71 8.88
C THR A 163 -9.78 -3.22 7.78
N LEU A 164 -9.61 -3.74 6.59
CA LEU A 164 -10.54 -3.47 5.49
C LEU A 164 -11.79 -4.36 5.62
N GLU A 165 -12.40 -4.37 6.82
CA GLU A 165 -13.66 -5.08 7.05
C GLU A 165 -14.75 -4.57 6.12
N GLY A 166 -15.25 -5.45 5.25
CA GLY A 166 -16.29 -5.12 4.31
C GLY A 166 -15.81 -4.54 2.99
N THR A 167 -14.51 -4.35 2.80
CA THR A 167 -13.95 -4.10 1.49
C THR A 167 -14.04 -5.38 0.69
N ARG A 168 -15.00 -5.43 -0.20
CA ARG A 168 -14.79 -6.29 -1.38
C ARG A 168 -13.55 -5.76 -2.04
N CYS A 169 -12.63 -6.65 -2.34
CA CYS A 169 -11.53 -6.31 -3.20
C CYS A 169 -12.06 -5.50 -4.36
N TRP A 170 -11.51 -4.34 -4.57
CA TRP A 170 -11.83 -3.59 -5.75
C TRP A 170 -11.59 -4.48 -6.96
N LYS A 171 -12.59 -4.65 -7.82
CA LYS A 171 -12.54 -5.54 -8.98
C LYS A 171 -11.58 -5.08 -10.09
N GLY A 172 -10.64 -4.23 -9.78
CA GLY A 172 -9.54 -3.84 -10.65
C GLY A 172 -8.33 -4.76 -10.56
N TYR A 173 -8.41 -5.81 -9.75
CA TYR A 173 -7.46 -6.92 -9.76
C TYR A 173 -8.05 -8.10 -10.48
#